data_9156fb48e4aff8766a4736e16481c707
#
_entry.id   9156fb48e4aff8766a4736e16481c707
#
_cell.length_a   1.000
_cell.length_b   1.000
_cell.length_c   1.000
_cell.angle_alpha   90.00
_cell.angle_beta   90.00
_cell.angle_gamma   90.00
#
_symmetry.space_group_name_H-M   'P 1'
#
loop_
_entity.id
_entity.type
_entity.pdbx_description
1 polymer ?
#
loop_
_entity_poly.entity_id
_entity_poly.type
_entity_poly.pdbx_seq_one_letter_code
_entity_poly.pdbx_strand_id
1 'polypeptide(L)'
;MIRPSAARSHADTLAEYLKERLPHHRRDTLRRVAEVLFGILQAESTLHRKIALHIEREATPASITRMVARTFHETNLTPQDVCDVLLPLLPPGRLTFVMDRTNWKLGQHDLNLLVLGVALGGVVLPLNWKVLPHGGSSEMRARMFLVAQLLERLPASRWAVLIADREFVGEEWFSFLRGQGIKRCIRIRENTQLDALPAHDAFQNLKPGEVRAVFEDVMVYGSLMQVVATLSPQGERVLVASDLSVWDTLTTYRLRWNIECTFSAMKTRGLNLEQTHMHRPDRLSRLFGLLSLALAWMVRVGEWRAEQQPVPKKKHGRPAWSRASYGRELLCAALRWGRTTFYTHFELLKSPFSAPGRKKSQPVRY
;
A
#
# COMPACT_ATOMS: atom_id res chain seq x y z
N MET A 1 49.19 2.33 16.24
CA MET A 1 47.93 1.58 16.48
C MET A 1 46.83 2.17 15.59
N ILE A 2 46.51 1.52 14.50
CA ILE A 2 45.39 1.88 13.62
C ILE A 2 44.13 1.47 14.39
N ARG A 3 43.27 2.43 14.79
CA ARG A 3 41.96 2.11 15.36
C ARG A 3 41.20 1.30 14.34
N PRO A 4 40.67 0.12 14.70
CA PRO A 4 39.81 -0.62 13.77
C PRO A 4 38.64 0.28 13.36
N SER A 5 38.41 0.44 12.06
CA SER A 5 37.27 1.13 11.49
C SER A 5 36.02 0.62 12.22
N ALA A 6 35.33 1.51 12.94
CA ALA A 6 34.08 1.17 13.62
C ALA A 6 33.13 0.58 12.58
N ALA A 7 32.76 -0.67 12.77
CA ALA A 7 31.85 -1.36 11.84
C ALA A 7 30.58 -0.50 11.70
N ARG A 8 30.21 -0.15 10.46
CA ARG A 8 29.00 0.63 10.17
C ARG A 8 27.80 -0.01 10.85
N SER A 9 27.00 0.81 11.55
CA SER A 9 25.75 0.34 12.13
C SER A 9 24.72 0.05 11.03
N HIS A 10 23.74 -0.81 11.30
CA HIS A 10 22.64 -1.07 10.38
C HIS A 10 21.92 0.23 9.98
N ALA A 11 21.77 1.16 10.95
CA ALA A 11 21.15 2.46 10.72
C ALA A 11 21.98 3.36 9.78
N ASP A 12 23.32 3.33 9.90
CA ASP A 12 24.18 4.05 8.97
C ASP A 12 24.08 3.50 7.55
N THR A 13 24.00 2.18 7.40
CA THR A 13 23.84 1.53 6.08
C THR A 13 22.53 1.95 5.41
N LEU A 14 21.42 1.93 6.15
CA LEU A 14 20.14 2.38 5.61
C LEU A 14 20.13 3.90 5.35
N ALA A 15 20.75 4.70 6.21
CA ALA A 15 20.85 6.14 6.03
C ALA A 15 21.62 6.52 4.75
N GLU A 16 22.70 5.83 4.42
CA GLU A 16 23.43 6.02 3.15
C GLU A 16 22.53 5.70 1.94
N TYR A 17 21.85 4.56 1.96
CA TYR A 17 20.92 4.17 0.91
C TYR A 17 19.78 5.19 0.72
N LEU A 18 19.23 5.73 1.82
CA LEU A 18 18.24 6.79 1.77
C LEU A 18 18.84 8.09 1.24
N LYS A 19 20.10 8.42 1.61
CA LYS A 19 20.77 9.64 1.16
C LYS A 19 21.01 9.69 -0.35
N GLU A 20 21.31 8.55 -0.95
CA GLU A 20 21.42 8.43 -2.42
C GLU A 20 20.14 8.82 -3.15
N ARG A 21 18.97 8.55 -2.55
CA ARG A 21 17.63 8.78 -3.13
C ARG A 21 17.00 10.10 -2.70
N LEU A 22 17.39 10.57 -1.53
CA LEU A 22 16.89 11.78 -0.89
C LEU A 22 18.03 12.75 -0.59
N PRO A 23 18.75 13.24 -1.63
CA PRO A 23 19.96 14.05 -1.46
C PRO A 23 19.71 15.38 -0.74
N HIS A 24 18.47 15.87 -0.69
CA HIS A 24 18.07 17.10 -0.02
C HIS A 24 17.94 16.95 1.51
N HIS A 25 17.82 15.72 2.03
CA HIS A 25 17.81 15.47 3.47
C HIS A 25 19.23 15.39 4.05
N ARG A 26 19.42 15.85 5.29
CA ARG A 26 20.67 15.69 6.02
C ARG A 26 20.89 14.23 6.42
N ARG A 27 22.12 13.73 6.32
CA ARG A 27 22.48 12.35 6.68
C ARG A 27 22.05 11.97 8.10
N ASP A 28 22.27 12.86 9.08
CA ASP A 28 21.88 12.61 10.48
C ASP A 28 20.37 12.50 10.66
N THR A 29 19.59 13.22 9.85
CA THR A 29 18.14 13.11 9.82
C THR A 29 17.73 11.74 9.30
N LEU A 30 18.31 11.28 8.18
CA LEU A 30 18.04 9.98 7.61
C LEU A 30 18.50 8.83 8.52
N ARG A 31 19.59 9.01 9.28
CA ARG A 31 20.01 8.06 10.30
C ARG A 31 18.96 7.91 11.40
N ARG A 32 18.41 9.02 11.91
CA ARG A 32 17.29 8.97 12.87
C ARG A 32 16.05 8.29 12.28
N VAL A 33 15.74 8.57 11.02
CA VAL A 33 14.64 7.89 10.29
C VAL A 33 14.89 6.38 10.25
N ALA A 34 16.09 5.93 9.93
CA ALA A 34 16.47 4.52 9.90
C ALA A 34 16.35 3.86 11.28
N GLU A 35 16.84 4.51 12.35
CA GLU A 35 16.73 4.02 13.72
C GLU A 35 15.27 3.87 14.16
N VAL A 36 14.42 4.86 13.84
CA VAL A 36 13.00 4.81 14.16
C VAL A 36 12.30 3.72 13.36
N LEU A 37 12.63 3.52 12.08
CA LEU A 37 12.10 2.44 11.25
C LEU A 37 12.45 1.07 11.84
N PHE A 38 13.70 0.84 12.25
CA PHE A 38 14.09 -0.40 12.91
C PHE A 38 13.40 -0.59 14.25
N GLY A 39 13.28 0.49 15.03
CA GLY A 39 12.54 0.46 16.28
C GLY A 39 11.06 0.08 16.09
N ILE A 40 10.39 0.59 15.05
CA ILE A 40 9.01 0.20 14.71
C ILE A 40 8.93 -1.28 14.36
N LEU A 41 9.81 -1.77 13.50
CA LEU A 41 9.86 -3.18 13.09
C LEU A 41 10.04 -4.12 14.28
N GLN A 42 10.97 -3.81 15.18
CA GLN A 42 11.30 -4.65 16.34
C GLN A 42 10.28 -4.56 17.48
N ALA A 43 9.73 -3.35 17.71
CA ALA A 43 8.71 -3.11 18.72
C ALA A 43 7.32 -3.62 18.31
N GLU A 44 7.09 -3.82 17.01
CA GLU A 44 5.76 -4.09 16.45
C GLU A 44 4.73 -3.05 16.94
N SER A 45 5.14 -1.80 17.07
CA SER A 45 4.33 -0.75 17.68
C SER A 45 4.73 0.63 17.17
N THR A 46 3.75 1.52 17.14
CA THR A 46 3.93 2.94 16.82
C THR A 46 4.02 3.85 18.04
N LEU A 47 4.02 3.28 19.24
CA LEU A 47 4.21 4.03 20.49
C LEU A 47 5.69 4.42 20.65
N HIS A 48 5.97 5.72 20.78
CA HIS A 48 7.34 6.25 20.87
C HIS A 48 8.18 5.57 21.96
N ARG A 49 7.57 5.30 23.13
CA ARG A 49 8.26 4.65 24.23
C ARG A 49 8.65 3.21 23.89
N LYS A 50 7.80 2.46 23.18
CA LYS A 50 8.12 1.09 22.74
C LYS A 50 9.20 1.10 21.68
N ILE A 51 9.10 2.00 20.69
CA ILE A 51 10.11 2.19 19.63
C ILE A 51 11.49 2.49 20.27
N ALA A 52 11.52 3.38 21.27
CA ALA A 52 12.76 3.81 21.94
C ALA A 52 13.51 2.65 22.62
N LEU A 53 12.82 1.61 23.08
CA LEU A 53 13.44 0.43 23.71
C LEU A 53 14.30 -0.41 22.75
N HIS A 54 14.14 -0.21 21.46
CA HIS A 54 14.86 -0.95 20.40
C HIS A 54 15.88 -0.07 19.66
N ILE A 55 16.18 1.12 20.16
CA ILE A 55 17.18 2.02 19.58
C ILE A 55 18.42 2.00 20.44
N GLU A 56 19.51 1.49 19.87
CA GLU A 56 20.82 1.41 20.54
C GLU A 56 21.53 2.78 20.49
N ARG A 57 21.44 3.53 21.57
CA ARG A 57 22.15 4.80 21.77
C ARG A 57 22.63 4.94 23.23
N GLU A 58 23.80 5.50 23.39
CA GLU A 58 24.33 5.91 24.73
C GLU A 58 23.56 7.16 25.20
N ALA A 59 22.31 6.96 25.63
CA ALA A 59 21.45 8.03 26.11
C ALA A 59 20.35 7.44 27.03
N THR A 60 19.76 8.28 27.87
CA THR A 60 18.65 7.83 28.73
C THR A 60 17.42 7.44 27.90
N PRO A 61 16.60 6.47 28.35
CA PRO A 61 15.37 6.08 27.67
C PRO A 61 14.43 7.27 27.39
N ALA A 62 14.38 8.23 28.30
CA ALA A 62 13.61 9.46 28.11
C ALA A 62 14.15 10.32 26.97
N SER A 63 15.47 10.41 26.84
CA SER A 63 16.13 11.15 25.73
C SER A 63 15.89 10.47 24.40
N ILE A 64 15.98 9.13 24.32
CA ILE A 64 15.68 8.36 23.10
C ILE A 64 14.21 8.52 22.72
N THR A 65 13.28 8.44 23.68
CA THR A 65 11.84 8.66 23.42
C THR A 65 11.57 10.07 22.85
N ARG A 66 12.24 11.09 23.40
CA ARG A 66 12.15 12.46 22.84
C ARG A 66 12.72 12.55 21.43
N MET A 67 13.82 11.85 21.14
CA MET A 67 14.40 11.79 19.79
C MET A 67 13.42 11.15 18.81
N VAL A 68 12.74 10.06 19.17
CA VAL A 68 11.68 9.44 18.36
C VAL A 68 10.55 10.44 18.08
N ALA A 69 10.06 11.14 19.10
CA ALA A 69 9.02 12.16 18.94
C ALA A 69 9.47 13.31 18.02
N ARG A 70 10.70 13.79 18.18
CA ARG A 70 11.28 14.83 17.34
C ARG A 70 11.47 14.38 15.89
N THR A 71 11.77 13.12 15.64
CA THR A 71 11.85 12.58 14.27
C THR A 71 10.52 12.77 13.54
N PHE A 72 9.39 12.50 14.18
CA PHE A 72 8.07 12.76 13.58
C PHE A 72 7.68 14.25 13.54
N HIS A 73 8.26 15.07 14.40
CA HIS A 73 7.97 16.50 14.45
C HIS A 73 8.80 17.31 13.43
N GLU A 74 10.09 17.04 13.35
CA GLU A 74 11.07 17.89 12.66
C GLU A 74 11.45 17.38 11.26
N THR A 75 11.30 16.06 11.00
CA THR A 75 11.68 15.52 9.71
C THR A 75 10.64 15.89 8.66
N ASN A 76 11.07 16.51 7.57
CA ASN A 76 10.19 16.82 6.44
C ASN A 76 10.15 15.66 5.42
N LEU A 77 9.88 14.44 5.89
CA LEU A 77 9.70 13.27 5.04
C LEU A 77 8.29 13.32 4.42
N THR A 78 8.22 13.54 3.13
CA THR A 78 6.98 13.68 2.36
C THR A 78 6.54 12.34 1.75
N PRO A 79 5.27 12.19 1.31
CA PRO A 79 4.86 11.03 0.51
C PRO A 79 5.70 10.87 -0.75
N GLN A 80 6.12 11.98 -1.38
CA GLN A 80 6.96 11.97 -2.58
C GLN A 80 8.35 11.41 -2.30
N ASP A 81 8.95 11.76 -1.16
CA ASP A 81 10.24 11.18 -0.73
C ASP A 81 10.15 9.67 -0.59
N VAL A 82 9.09 9.19 0.06
CA VAL A 82 8.85 7.76 0.22
C VAL A 82 8.62 7.09 -1.13
N CYS A 83 7.87 7.73 -2.03
CA CYS A 83 7.68 7.26 -3.40
C CYS A 83 9.02 7.11 -4.11
N ASP A 84 9.89 8.13 -4.06
CA ASP A 84 11.21 8.14 -4.71
C ASP A 84 12.12 6.99 -4.19
N VAL A 85 11.99 6.63 -2.91
CA VAL A 85 12.67 5.45 -2.33
C VAL A 85 12.07 4.14 -2.84
N LEU A 86 10.75 4.08 -3.08
CA LEU A 86 10.03 2.86 -3.46
C LEU A 86 10.01 2.61 -4.98
N LEU A 87 10.13 3.65 -5.82
CA LEU A 87 10.08 3.52 -7.28
C LEU A 87 11.08 2.49 -7.85
N PRO A 88 12.35 2.42 -7.39
CA PRO A 88 13.30 1.43 -7.88
C PRO A 88 12.91 -0.03 -7.56
N LEU A 89 12.02 -0.23 -6.59
CA LEU A 89 11.52 -1.56 -6.23
C LEU A 89 10.39 -2.03 -7.15
N LEU A 90 9.79 -1.14 -7.94
CA LEU A 90 8.70 -1.51 -8.83
C LEU A 90 9.22 -2.34 -10.01
N PRO A 91 8.57 -3.45 -10.35
CA PRO A 91 8.95 -4.25 -11.50
C PRO A 91 8.75 -3.47 -12.81
N PRO A 92 9.46 -3.85 -13.88
CA PRO A 92 9.26 -3.26 -15.19
C PRO A 92 7.85 -3.54 -15.73
N GLY A 93 7.44 -2.77 -16.75
CA GLY A 93 6.14 -2.92 -17.41
C GLY A 93 5.00 -2.15 -16.74
N ARG A 94 3.78 -2.51 -17.12
CA ARG A 94 2.56 -1.84 -16.63
C ARG A 94 2.11 -2.43 -15.29
N LEU A 95 1.67 -1.57 -14.40
CA LEU A 95 1.33 -1.89 -13.02
C LEU A 95 -0.16 -1.64 -12.76
N THR A 96 -0.74 -2.45 -11.89
CA THR A 96 -2.11 -2.27 -11.41
C THR A 96 -2.10 -1.40 -10.16
N PHE A 97 -2.79 -0.27 -10.23
CA PHE A 97 -2.93 0.67 -9.11
C PHE A 97 -4.23 0.44 -8.37
N VAL A 98 -4.22 0.73 -7.10
CA VAL A 98 -5.40 0.67 -6.23
C VAL A 98 -5.50 1.96 -5.45
N MET A 99 -6.69 2.56 -5.43
CA MET A 99 -7.02 3.68 -4.57
C MET A 99 -8.10 3.25 -3.59
N ASP A 100 -7.85 3.50 -2.32
CA ASP A 100 -8.81 3.23 -1.25
C ASP A 100 -8.52 4.10 -0.04
N ARG A 101 -9.37 4.05 0.95
CA ARG A 101 -9.31 4.86 2.14
C ARG A 101 -9.33 3.98 3.40
N THR A 102 -8.58 4.39 4.39
CA THR A 102 -8.65 3.76 5.71
C THR A 102 -8.89 4.80 6.80
N ASN A 103 -9.73 4.48 7.75
CA ASN A 103 -10.06 5.37 8.85
C ASN A 103 -10.13 4.61 10.17
N TRP A 104 -9.89 5.34 11.27
CA TRP A 104 -10.10 4.87 12.63
C TRP A 104 -10.27 6.07 13.55
N LYS A 105 -10.66 5.83 14.81
CA LYS A 105 -10.78 6.88 15.82
C LYS A 105 -9.65 6.82 16.83
N LEU A 106 -9.13 8.00 17.18
CA LEU A 106 -8.22 8.19 18.30
C LEU A 106 -8.89 9.17 19.29
N GLY A 107 -9.55 8.64 20.29
CA GLY A 107 -10.40 9.46 21.16
C GLY A 107 -11.52 10.13 20.35
N GLN A 108 -11.55 11.45 20.34
CA GLN A 108 -12.51 12.25 19.55
C GLN A 108 -12.03 12.57 18.13
N HIS A 109 -10.79 12.23 17.77
CA HIS A 109 -10.25 12.53 16.45
C HIS A 109 -10.55 11.42 15.45
N ASP A 110 -11.19 11.77 14.35
CA ASP A 110 -11.30 10.91 13.17
C ASP A 110 -10.00 10.99 12.38
N LEU A 111 -9.31 9.86 12.27
CA LEU A 111 -8.11 9.73 11.45
C LEU A 111 -8.49 9.04 10.15
N ASN A 112 -8.21 9.68 9.03
CA ASN A 112 -8.67 9.27 7.71
C ASN A 112 -7.54 9.45 6.70
N LEU A 113 -7.15 8.37 6.04
CA LEU A 113 -6.07 8.33 5.06
C LEU A 113 -6.61 7.87 3.71
N LEU A 114 -6.49 8.72 2.69
CA LEU A 114 -6.67 8.35 1.30
C LEU A 114 -5.33 7.86 0.76
N VAL A 115 -5.30 6.66 0.20
CA VAL A 115 -4.08 5.96 -0.23
C VAL A 115 -4.18 5.58 -1.69
N LEU A 116 -3.11 5.84 -2.44
CA LEU A 116 -2.89 5.39 -3.81
C LEU A 116 -1.60 4.56 -3.82
N GLY A 117 -1.68 3.33 -4.31
CA GLY A 117 -0.54 2.43 -4.35
C GLY A 117 -0.63 1.39 -5.45
N VAL A 118 0.37 0.53 -5.53
CA VAL A 118 0.51 -0.52 -6.54
C VAL A 118 0.31 -1.91 -5.92
N ALA A 119 -0.47 -2.76 -6.60
CA ALA A 119 -0.72 -4.14 -6.15
C ALA A 119 0.49 -5.03 -6.45
N LEU A 120 1.23 -5.43 -5.41
CA LEU A 120 2.43 -6.26 -5.49
C LEU A 120 2.50 -7.22 -4.29
N GLY A 121 2.97 -8.44 -4.49
CA GLY A 121 3.26 -9.38 -3.41
C GLY A 121 2.08 -9.73 -2.49
N GLY A 122 0.84 -9.53 -2.95
CA GLY A 122 -0.38 -9.78 -2.17
C GLY A 122 -0.79 -8.64 -1.24
N VAL A 123 -0.17 -7.47 -1.39
CA VAL A 123 -0.52 -6.20 -0.72
C VAL A 123 -0.64 -5.09 -1.76
N VAL A 124 -1.10 -3.92 -1.36
CA VAL A 124 -0.90 -2.68 -2.10
C VAL A 124 0.24 -1.93 -1.43
N LEU A 125 1.31 -1.69 -2.15
CA LEU A 125 2.41 -0.86 -1.70
C LEU A 125 2.02 0.62 -1.85
N PRO A 126 1.84 1.39 -0.76
CA PRO A 126 1.48 2.79 -0.86
C PRO A 126 2.58 3.61 -1.52
N LEU A 127 2.25 4.37 -2.55
CA LEU A 127 3.17 5.27 -3.24
C LEU A 127 2.84 6.74 -3.02
N ASN A 128 1.56 7.05 -2.79
CA ASN A 128 1.11 8.39 -2.45
C ASN A 128 -0.10 8.32 -1.51
N TRP A 129 -0.25 9.29 -0.61
CA TRP A 129 -1.36 9.34 0.33
C TRP A 129 -1.61 10.76 0.82
N LYS A 130 -2.81 10.97 1.35
CA LYS A 130 -3.20 12.21 2.01
C LYS A 130 -3.97 11.91 3.30
N VAL A 131 -3.60 12.55 4.39
CA VAL A 131 -4.40 12.58 5.61
C VAL A 131 -5.54 13.57 5.37
N LEU A 132 -6.78 13.09 5.44
CA LEU A 132 -7.96 13.90 5.25
C LEU A 132 -8.34 14.60 6.57
N PRO A 133 -8.83 15.84 6.51
CA PRO A 133 -9.13 16.63 7.70
C PRO A 133 -10.45 16.24 8.39
N HIS A 134 -11.21 15.31 7.81
CA HIS A 134 -12.54 14.90 8.25
C HIS A 134 -12.75 13.39 8.11
N GLY A 135 -13.70 12.85 8.83
CA GLY A 135 -14.24 11.50 8.60
C GLY A 135 -15.10 11.46 7.32
N GLY A 136 -15.52 10.26 6.92
CA GLY A 136 -16.36 10.07 5.73
C GLY A 136 -15.59 9.96 4.42
N SER A 137 -16.26 10.14 3.28
CA SER A 137 -15.71 9.95 1.93
C SER A 137 -14.66 10.99 1.56
N SER A 138 -13.78 10.62 0.63
CA SER A 138 -12.76 11.53 0.11
C SER A 138 -13.35 12.52 -0.89
N GLU A 139 -12.86 13.76 -0.87
CA GLU A 139 -13.21 14.75 -1.87
C GLU A 139 -12.58 14.44 -3.22
N MET A 140 -13.26 14.81 -4.30
CA MET A 140 -12.80 14.68 -5.67
C MET A 140 -11.40 15.26 -5.89
N ARG A 141 -11.21 16.51 -5.42
CA ARG A 141 -9.92 17.21 -5.55
C ARG A 141 -8.76 16.47 -4.89
N ALA A 142 -9.02 15.81 -3.74
CA ALA A 142 -7.98 15.02 -3.06
C ALA A 142 -7.57 13.80 -3.88
N ARG A 143 -8.52 13.13 -4.54
CA ARG A 143 -8.27 11.98 -5.43
C ARG A 143 -7.44 12.40 -6.64
N MET A 144 -7.88 13.47 -7.34
CA MET A 144 -7.18 14.02 -8.51
C MET A 144 -5.75 14.46 -8.15
N PHE A 145 -5.59 15.12 -7.01
CA PHE A 145 -4.28 15.56 -6.52
C PHE A 145 -3.31 14.39 -6.32
N LEU A 146 -3.74 13.29 -5.68
CA LEU A 146 -2.87 12.12 -5.49
C LEU A 146 -2.45 11.48 -6.82
N VAL A 147 -3.38 11.38 -7.78
CA VAL A 147 -3.07 10.83 -9.11
C VAL A 147 -2.10 11.75 -9.85
N ALA A 148 -2.37 13.05 -9.89
CA ALA A 148 -1.53 14.04 -10.59
C ALA A 148 -0.08 14.02 -10.04
N GLN A 149 0.08 14.05 -8.71
CA GLN A 149 1.40 13.97 -8.08
C GLN A 149 2.15 12.66 -8.42
N LEU A 150 1.45 11.53 -8.48
CA LEU A 150 2.10 10.27 -8.81
C LEU A 150 2.46 10.20 -10.29
N LEU A 151 1.67 10.80 -11.17
CA LEU A 151 1.97 10.88 -12.61
C LEU A 151 3.24 11.69 -12.92
N GLU A 152 3.61 12.65 -12.09
CA GLU A 152 4.89 13.38 -12.21
C GLU A 152 6.11 12.46 -12.08
N ARG A 153 5.98 11.34 -11.35
CA ARG A 153 7.04 10.37 -11.08
C ARG A 153 6.91 9.10 -11.89
N LEU A 154 5.68 8.70 -12.18
CA LEU A 154 5.38 7.44 -12.83
C LEU A 154 4.34 7.68 -13.96
N PRO A 155 4.78 7.83 -15.22
CA PRO A 155 3.93 8.25 -16.32
C PRO A 155 2.78 7.25 -16.57
N ALA A 156 1.68 7.71 -17.16
CA ALA A 156 0.48 6.91 -17.42
C ALA A 156 0.76 5.64 -18.26
N SER A 157 1.81 5.63 -19.07
CA SER A 157 2.27 4.44 -19.80
C SER A 157 2.64 3.26 -18.89
N ARG A 158 3.00 3.54 -17.63
CA ARG A 158 3.28 2.53 -16.60
C ARG A 158 2.01 2.02 -15.88
N TRP A 159 0.86 2.65 -16.10
CA TRP A 159 -0.40 2.26 -15.48
C TRP A 159 -1.15 1.27 -16.37
N ALA A 160 -1.38 0.06 -15.88
CA ALA A 160 -2.25 -0.90 -16.55
C ALA A 160 -3.71 -0.52 -16.35
N VAL A 161 -4.08 -0.23 -15.10
CA VAL A 161 -5.43 0.10 -14.69
C VAL A 161 -5.42 0.68 -13.27
N LEU A 162 -6.38 1.53 -12.94
CA LEU A 162 -6.71 1.96 -11.59
C LEU A 162 -7.96 1.22 -11.09
N ILE A 163 -7.83 0.55 -9.96
CA ILE A 163 -8.91 -0.14 -9.25
C ILE A 163 -9.35 0.70 -8.07
N ALA A 164 -10.68 0.81 -7.85
CA ALA A 164 -11.23 1.49 -6.69
C ALA A 164 -12.61 0.94 -6.32
N ASP A 165 -13.07 1.22 -5.08
CA ASP A 165 -14.39 0.83 -4.61
C ASP A 165 -15.46 1.87 -5.01
N ARG A 166 -16.74 1.56 -4.72
CA ARG A 166 -17.95 2.35 -5.05
C ARG A 166 -18.02 3.75 -4.42
N GLU A 167 -17.09 4.10 -3.55
CA GLU A 167 -16.93 5.48 -3.09
C GLU A 167 -16.29 6.36 -4.17
N PHE A 168 -15.45 5.78 -5.04
CA PHE A 168 -14.63 6.48 -6.05
C PHE A 168 -15.34 6.55 -7.41
N VAL A 169 -16.58 7.04 -7.42
CA VAL A 169 -17.38 7.20 -8.62
C VAL A 169 -17.73 8.68 -8.86
N GLY A 170 -18.16 9.01 -10.07
CA GLY A 170 -18.58 10.33 -10.48
C GLY A 170 -18.06 10.72 -11.86
N GLU A 171 -18.82 11.52 -12.59
CA GLU A 171 -18.53 11.89 -13.98
C GLU A 171 -17.22 12.66 -14.11
N GLU A 172 -16.98 13.67 -13.27
CA GLU A 172 -15.74 14.44 -13.26
C GLU A 172 -14.50 13.54 -12.98
N TRP A 173 -14.62 12.60 -12.05
CA TRP A 173 -13.57 11.65 -11.75
C TRP A 173 -13.27 10.71 -12.93
N PHE A 174 -14.30 10.16 -13.55
CA PHE A 174 -14.13 9.27 -14.70
C PHE A 174 -13.55 10.02 -15.90
N SER A 175 -14.00 11.24 -16.15
CA SER A 175 -13.48 12.12 -17.20
C SER A 175 -12.01 12.49 -16.95
N PHE A 176 -11.64 12.82 -15.71
CA PHE A 176 -10.26 13.10 -15.34
C PHE A 176 -9.34 11.91 -15.63
N LEU A 177 -9.70 10.70 -15.16
CA LEU A 177 -8.87 9.51 -15.38
C LEU A 177 -8.72 9.20 -16.88
N ARG A 178 -9.81 9.32 -17.64
CA ARG A 178 -9.78 9.17 -19.10
C ARG A 178 -8.85 10.19 -19.75
N GLY A 179 -8.92 11.46 -19.35
CA GLY A 179 -8.04 12.53 -19.83
C GLY A 179 -6.56 12.29 -19.54
N GLN A 180 -6.25 11.58 -18.44
CA GLN A 180 -4.89 11.15 -18.11
C GLN A 180 -4.46 9.85 -18.81
N GLY A 181 -5.30 9.23 -19.63
CA GLY A 181 -5.02 7.96 -20.29
C GLY A 181 -4.99 6.76 -19.34
N ILE A 182 -5.62 6.86 -18.17
CA ILE A 182 -5.66 5.81 -17.14
C ILE A 182 -6.91 4.96 -17.33
N LYS A 183 -6.73 3.66 -17.57
CA LYS A 183 -7.83 2.68 -17.59
C LYS A 183 -8.41 2.51 -16.19
N ARG A 184 -9.73 2.34 -16.12
CA ARG A 184 -10.50 2.23 -14.88
C ARG A 184 -11.04 0.81 -14.72
N CYS A 185 -11.11 0.35 -13.47
CA CYS A 185 -11.82 -0.87 -13.06
C CYS A 185 -12.41 -0.59 -11.68
N ILE A 186 -13.59 0.02 -11.65
CA ILE A 186 -14.16 0.67 -10.46
C ILE A 186 -15.51 0.05 -10.14
N ARG A 187 -15.71 -0.35 -8.87
CA ARG A 187 -17.01 -0.80 -8.40
C ARG A 187 -17.99 0.38 -8.44
N ILE A 188 -19.19 0.12 -8.97
CA ILE A 188 -20.27 1.09 -9.04
C ILE A 188 -21.39 0.73 -8.07
N ARG A 189 -22.28 1.69 -7.82
CA ARG A 189 -23.45 1.49 -6.95
C ARG A 189 -24.57 0.82 -7.72
N GLU A 190 -25.47 0.14 -7.02
CA GLU A 190 -26.62 -0.54 -7.62
C GLU A 190 -27.58 0.42 -8.32
N ASN A 191 -27.68 1.65 -7.85
CA ASN A 191 -28.50 2.71 -8.45
C ASN A 191 -27.78 3.54 -9.52
N THR A 192 -26.56 3.14 -9.93
CA THR A 192 -25.85 3.81 -11.04
C THR A 192 -26.62 3.64 -12.34
N GLN A 193 -26.82 4.72 -13.09
CA GLN A 193 -27.44 4.67 -14.40
C GLN A 193 -26.48 4.06 -15.42
N LEU A 194 -26.97 3.08 -16.16
CA LEU A 194 -26.34 2.46 -17.33
C LEU A 194 -27.21 2.88 -18.53
N ASP A 195 -26.76 3.84 -19.31
CA ASP A 195 -27.63 4.57 -20.28
C ASP A 195 -28.88 5.12 -19.59
N ALA A 196 -30.04 4.53 -19.86
CA ALA A 196 -31.31 4.93 -19.28
C ALA A 196 -31.82 4.01 -18.17
N LEU A 197 -31.09 2.94 -17.80
CA LEU A 197 -31.53 1.91 -16.86
C LEU A 197 -30.63 1.87 -15.62
N PRO A 198 -31.18 1.80 -14.39
CA PRO A 198 -30.38 1.55 -13.20
C PRO A 198 -29.67 0.20 -13.25
N ALA A 199 -28.43 0.13 -12.76
CA ALA A 199 -27.64 -1.10 -12.81
C ALA A 199 -28.30 -2.30 -12.10
N HIS A 200 -29.07 -2.08 -11.03
CA HIS A 200 -29.80 -3.16 -10.35
C HIS A 200 -30.88 -3.78 -11.24
N ASP A 201 -31.51 -3.02 -12.14
CA ASP A 201 -32.51 -3.52 -13.09
C ASP A 201 -31.84 -4.27 -14.24
N ALA A 202 -30.71 -3.79 -14.75
CA ALA A 202 -29.95 -4.46 -15.80
C ALA A 202 -29.43 -5.85 -15.36
N PHE A 203 -29.18 -6.04 -14.06
CA PHE A 203 -28.62 -7.27 -13.49
C PHE A 203 -29.55 -7.96 -12.48
N GLN A 204 -30.87 -7.97 -12.78
CA GLN A 204 -31.83 -8.72 -11.97
C GLN A 204 -31.58 -10.24 -12.05
N ASN A 205 -32.04 -10.96 -11.04
CA ASN A 205 -32.04 -12.43 -10.99
C ASN A 205 -30.66 -13.10 -11.15
N LEU A 206 -29.56 -12.43 -10.72
CA LEU A 206 -28.27 -13.06 -10.63
C LEU A 206 -28.28 -14.18 -9.58
N LYS A 207 -27.74 -15.35 -9.93
CA LYS A 207 -27.55 -16.46 -8.99
C LYS A 207 -26.20 -16.34 -8.27
N PRO A 208 -26.05 -16.86 -7.05
CA PRO A 208 -24.76 -16.92 -6.35
C PRO A 208 -23.69 -17.59 -7.22
N GLY A 209 -22.56 -16.89 -7.40
CA GLY A 209 -21.44 -17.33 -8.24
C GLY A 209 -21.62 -17.09 -9.74
N GLU A 210 -22.80 -16.63 -10.18
CA GLU A 210 -23.01 -16.22 -11.58
C GLU A 210 -22.20 -14.96 -11.89
N VAL A 211 -21.67 -14.92 -13.11
CA VAL A 211 -21.05 -13.73 -13.71
C VAL A 211 -21.85 -13.35 -14.94
N ARG A 212 -22.35 -12.13 -14.95
CA ARG A 212 -23.08 -11.57 -16.09
C ARG A 212 -22.42 -10.27 -16.51
N ALA A 213 -22.37 -10.01 -17.81
CA ALA A 213 -21.78 -8.81 -18.36
C ALA A 213 -22.70 -8.17 -19.39
N VAL A 214 -22.65 -6.87 -19.49
CA VAL A 214 -23.09 -6.14 -20.67
C VAL A 214 -21.89 -6.08 -21.61
N PHE A 215 -21.97 -6.77 -22.75
CA PHE A 215 -20.86 -6.90 -23.70
C PHE A 215 -20.70 -5.67 -24.59
N GLU A 216 -21.74 -4.86 -24.73
CA GLU A 216 -21.69 -3.56 -25.40
C GLU A 216 -21.28 -2.49 -24.39
N ASP A 217 -20.54 -1.49 -24.87
CA ASP A 217 -20.18 -0.36 -24.03
C ASP A 217 -21.43 0.46 -23.70
N VAL A 218 -21.67 0.66 -22.42
CA VAL A 218 -22.78 1.48 -21.90
C VAL A 218 -22.26 2.75 -21.28
N MET A 219 -23.08 3.79 -21.26
CA MET A 219 -22.74 5.07 -20.64
C MET A 219 -22.79 4.96 -19.12
N VAL A 220 -21.63 5.12 -18.48
CA VAL A 220 -21.47 5.10 -17.02
C VAL A 220 -20.70 6.35 -16.61
N TYR A 221 -21.32 7.23 -15.84
CA TYR A 221 -20.69 8.49 -15.41
C TYR A 221 -19.99 9.25 -16.57
N GLY A 222 -20.72 9.43 -17.70
CA GLY A 222 -20.22 10.16 -18.86
C GLY A 222 -19.09 9.46 -19.65
N SER A 223 -18.92 8.16 -19.48
CA SER A 223 -17.91 7.36 -20.19
C SER A 223 -18.52 6.06 -20.70
N LEU A 224 -18.21 5.68 -21.94
CA LEU A 224 -18.53 4.37 -22.48
C LEU A 224 -17.62 3.32 -21.82
N MET A 225 -18.22 2.31 -21.18
CA MET A 225 -17.52 1.29 -20.39
C MET A 225 -18.26 -0.03 -20.44
N GLN A 226 -17.54 -1.11 -20.27
CA GLN A 226 -18.12 -2.42 -20.00
C GLN A 226 -18.55 -2.52 -18.53
N VAL A 227 -19.66 -3.18 -18.25
CA VAL A 227 -20.12 -3.43 -16.88
C VAL A 227 -20.25 -4.94 -16.66
N VAL A 228 -19.61 -5.41 -15.60
CA VAL A 228 -19.64 -6.81 -15.19
C VAL A 228 -20.25 -6.91 -13.81
N ALA A 229 -21.19 -7.84 -13.65
CA ALA A 229 -21.89 -8.12 -12.40
C ALA A 229 -21.62 -9.54 -11.91
N THR A 230 -21.51 -9.70 -10.61
CA THR A 230 -21.50 -11.00 -9.94
C THR A 230 -22.21 -10.93 -8.60
N LEU A 231 -22.76 -12.07 -8.15
CA LEU A 231 -23.32 -12.21 -6.82
C LEU A 231 -22.42 -13.11 -5.99
N SER A 232 -21.98 -12.60 -4.84
CA SER A 232 -21.16 -13.38 -3.91
C SER A 232 -21.98 -14.54 -3.30
N PRO A 233 -21.35 -15.59 -2.76
CA PRO A 233 -22.05 -16.65 -2.04
C PRO A 233 -22.91 -16.15 -0.87
N GLN A 234 -22.56 -14.98 -0.32
CA GLN A 234 -23.26 -14.32 0.78
C GLN A 234 -24.39 -13.40 0.29
N GLY A 235 -24.67 -13.36 -1.03
CA GLY A 235 -25.73 -12.55 -1.61
C GLY A 235 -25.35 -11.09 -1.87
N GLU A 236 -24.08 -10.71 -1.73
CA GLU A 236 -23.62 -9.35 -2.06
C GLU A 236 -23.42 -9.21 -3.56
N ARG A 237 -24.11 -8.24 -4.18
CA ARG A 237 -23.95 -7.90 -5.59
C ARG A 237 -22.73 -7.01 -5.78
N VAL A 238 -21.84 -7.41 -6.68
CA VAL A 238 -20.65 -6.65 -7.07
C VAL A 238 -20.81 -6.24 -8.53
N LEU A 239 -20.90 -4.94 -8.79
CA LEU A 239 -21.02 -4.33 -10.10
C LEU A 239 -19.74 -3.55 -10.39
N VAL A 240 -19.05 -3.84 -11.49
CA VAL A 240 -17.78 -3.21 -11.84
C VAL A 240 -17.86 -2.62 -13.24
N ALA A 241 -17.68 -1.29 -13.34
CA ALA A 241 -17.48 -0.60 -14.61
C ALA A 241 -15.99 -0.60 -14.96
N SER A 242 -15.64 -0.92 -16.20
CA SER A 242 -14.25 -1.17 -16.58
C SER A 242 -13.93 -0.80 -18.04
N ASP A 243 -12.71 -0.31 -18.27
CA ASP A 243 -12.08 -0.16 -19.59
C ASP A 243 -11.31 -1.43 -20.01
N LEU A 244 -11.42 -2.51 -19.23
CA LEU A 244 -10.82 -3.81 -19.53
C LEU A 244 -11.84 -4.71 -20.22
N SER A 245 -11.35 -5.82 -20.78
CA SER A 245 -12.26 -6.87 -21.27
C SER A 245 -13.14 -7.41 -20.14
N VAL A 246 -14.32 -7.92 -20.49
CA VAL A 246 -15.23 -8.60 -19.54
C VAL A 246 -14.48 -9.67 -18.72
N TRP A 247 -13.63 -10.44 -19.39
CA TRP A 247 -12.89 -11.55 -18.79
C TRP A 247 -11.83 -11.10 -17.79
N ASP A 248 -11.19 -9.95 -18.04
CA ASP A 248 -10.14 -9.42 -17.17
C ASP A 248 -10.70 -8.61 -16.01
N THR A 249 -11.90 -8.06 -16.14
CA THR A 249 -12.49 -7.11 -15.18
C THR A 249 -12.57 -7.68 -13.77
N LEU A 250 -13.25 -8.81 -13.56
CA LEU A 250 -13.41 -9.38 -12.21
C LEU A 250 -12.10 -9.92 -11.65
N THR A 251 -11.26 -10.53 -12.50
CA THR A 251 -9.94 -11.03 -12.09
C THR A 251 -9.06 -9.88 -11.61
N THR A 252 -9.12 -8.75 -12.32
CA THR A 252 -8.37 -7.54 -11.97
C THR A 252 -8.97 -6.88 -10.72
N TYR A 253 -10.28 -6.72 -10.65
CA TYR A 253 -10.95 -6.10 -9.50
C TYR A 253 -10.66 -6.81 -8.17
N ARG A 254 -10.46 -8.10 -8.17
CA ARG A 254 -10.07 -8.88 -6.98
C ARG A 254 -8.76 -8.40 -6.35
N LEU A 255 -7.87 -7.80 -7.12
CA LEU A 255 -6.63 -7.24 -6.58
C LEU A 255 -6.89 -6.06 -5.63
N ARG A 256 -8.12 -5.48 -5.64
CA ARG A 256 -8.53 -4.49 -4.63
C ARG A 256 -8.37 -5.02 -3.21
N TRP A 257 -8.64 -6.32 -2.98
CA TRP A 257 -8.48 -6.93 -1.66
C TRP A 257 -7.07 -6.77 -1.09
N ASN A 258 -6.06 -6.60 -1.92
CA ASN A 258 -4.69 -6.42 -1.47
C ASN A 258 -4.51 -5.14 -0.63
N ILE A 259 -5.35 -4.11 -0.81
CA ILE A 259 -5.25 -2.91 0.02
C ILE A 259 -5.79 -3.16 1.44
N GLU A 260 -6.79 -4.02 1.59
CA GLU A 260 -7.28 -4.45 2.90
C GLU A 260 -6.21 -5.27 3.63
N CYS A 261 -5.44 -6.09 2.90
CA CYS A 261 -4.27 -6.77 3.46
C CYS A 261 -3.20 -5.77 3.93
N THR A 262 -2.96 -4.69 3.16
CA THR A 262 -2.06 -3.59 3.54
C THR A 262 -2.53 -2.92 4.82
N PHE A 263 -3.78 -2.47 4.86
CA PHE A 263 -4.34 -1.82 6.05
C PHE A 263 -4.31 -2.74 7.27
N SER A 264 -4.64 -4.01 7.11
CA SER A 264 -4.56 -4.99 8.18
C SER A 264 -3.12 -5.18 8.69
N ALA A 265 -2.12 -5.25 7.80
CA ALA A 265 -0.71 -5.37 8.20
C ALA A 265 -0.20 -4.12 8.93
N MET A 266 -0.62 -2.93 8.49
CA MET A 266 -0.22 -1.68 9.11
C MET A 266 -0.95 -1.40 10.43
N LYS A 267 -2.26 -1.69 10.51
CA LYS A 267 -3.13 -1.30 11.64
C LYS A 267 -3.05 -2.25 12.83
N THR A 268 -3.23 -3.56 12.62
CA THR A 268 -3.46 -4.51 13.71
C THR A 268 -2.59 -5.77 13.68
N ARG A 269 -2.12 -6.18 12.50
CA ARG A 269 -1.43 -7.47 12.33
C ARG A 269 0.08 -7.34 12.09
N GLY A 270 0.71 -6.32 12.64
CA GLY A 270 2.15 -6.17 12.46
C GLY A 270 2.71 -4.86 12.99
N LEU A 271 2.36 -3.73 12.40
CA LEU A 271 2.96 -2.44 12.72
C LEU A 271 2.13 -1.60 13.70
N ASN A 272 0.91 -2.01 14.00
CA ASN A 272 0.02 -1.44 15.03
C ASN A 272 -0.19 0.08 14.92
N LEU A 273 -0.47 0.57 13.70
CA LEU A 273 -0.73 1.99 13.42
C LEU A 273 -1.83 2.59 14.33
N GLU A 274 -2.88 1.82 14.64
CA GLU A 274 -4.01 2.29 15.47
C GLU A 274 -3.61 2.54 16.93
N GLN A 275 -2.45 2.05 17.39
CA GLN A 275 -1.91 2.35 18.71
C GLN A 275 -1.23 3.72 18.78
N THR A 276 -1.04 4.40 17.65
CA THR A 276 -0.39 5.72 17.65
C THR A 276 -1.20 6.73 18.44
N HIS A 277 -0.51 7.61 19.16
CA HIS A 277 -1.13 8.79 19.79
C HIS A 277 -0.98 10.05 18.91
N MET A 278 -0.52 9.88 17.66
CA MET A 278 -0.37 11.00 16.73
C MET A 278 -1.67 11.26 15.99
N HIS A 279 -2.24 12.44 16.18
CA HIS A 279 -3.45 12.92 15.49
C HIS A 279 -3.16 14.06 14.51
N ARG A 280 -2.01 14.74 14.63
CA ARG A 280 -1.63 15.80 13.69
C ARG A 280 -1.36 15.23 12.31
N PRO A 281 -2.00 15.79 11.24
CA PRO A 281 -1.92 15.25 9.89
C PRO A 281 -0.48 15.10 9.36
N ASP A 282 0.38 16.08 9.63
CA ASP A 282 1.79 16.08 9.20
C ASP A 282 2.59 14.95 9.83
N ARG A 283 2.40 14.68 11.11
CA ARG A 283 3.08 13.61 11.85
C ARG A 283 2.55 12.23 11.46
N LEU A 284 1.22 12.12 11.32
CA LEU A 284 0.59 10.90 10.89
C LEU A 284 1.02 10.51 9.46
N SER A 285 1.14 11.49 8.57
CA SER A 285 1.66 11.28 7.22
C SER A 285 3.09 10.72 7.23
N ARG A 286 3.97 11.27 8.05
CA ARG A 286 5.36 10.77 8.21
C ARG A 286 5.39 9.36 8.79
N LEU A 287 4.56 9.08 9.80
CA LEU A 287 4.43 7.74 10.34
C LEU A 287 3.99 6.76 9.26
N PHE A 288 2.93 7.08 8.51
CA PHE A 288 2.44 6.24 7.43
C PHE A 288 3.51 5.99 6.36
N GLY A 289 4.33 6.99 6.07
CA GLY A 289 5.50 6.85 5.19
C GLY A 289 6.52 5.83 5.70
N LEU A 290 6.90 5.89 6.98
CA LEU A 290 7.79 4.88 7.57
C LEU A 290 7.18 3.48 7.56
N LEU A 291 5.87 3.36 7.82
CA LEU A 291 5.17 2.09 7.73
C LEU A 291 5.11 1.56 6.28
N SER A 292 5.04 2.44 5.30
CA SER A 292 5.08 2.06 3.87
C SER A 292 6.46 1.50 3.48
N LEU A 293 7.56 2.11 3.95
CA LEU A 293 8.92 1.59 3.77
C LEU A 293 9.11 0.25 4.50
N ALA A 294 8.62 0.13 5.75
CA ALA A 294 8.64 -1.11 6.50
C ALA A 294 7.90 -2.23 5.77
N LEU A 295 6.68 -1.95 5.30
CA LEU A 295 5.86 -2.90 4.56
C LEU A 295 6.56 -3.39 3.28
N ALA A 296 7.13 -2.47 2.50
CA ALA A 296 7.86 -2.81 1.28
C ALA A 296 8.99 -3.79 1.57
N TRP A 297 9.78 -3.51 2.61
CA TRP A 297 10.88 -4.38 3.02
C TRP A 297 10.39 -5.73 3.52
N MET A 298 9.40 -5.75 4.39
CA MET A 298 8.76 -6.99 4.88
C MET A 298 8.25 -7.86 3.74
N VAL A 299 7.53 -7.28 2.77
CA VAL A 299 7.01 -8.03 1.62
C VAL A 299 8.13 -8.56 0.74
N ARG A 300 9.15 -7.75 0.48
CA ARG A 300 10.29 -8.13 -0.37
C ARG A 300 11.10 -9.29 0.24
N VAL A 301 11.38 -9.22 1.55
CA VAL A 301 12.03 -10.31 2.28
C VAL A 301 11.13 -11.57 2.31
N GLY A 302 9.82 -11.38 2.45
CA GLY A 302 8.85 -12.48 2.44
C GLY A 302 8.70 -13.16 1.07
N GLU A 303 8.82 -12.41 -0.03
CA GLU A 303 8.89 -12.98 -1.38
C GLU A 303 10.14 -13.86 -1.53
N TRP A 304 11.31 -13.30 -1.23
CA TRP A 304 12.58 -14.00 -1.27
C TRP A 304 12.56 -15.28 -0.42
N ARG A 305 12.06 -15.19 0.83
CA ARG A 305 11.93 -16.37 1.69
C ARG A 305 11.01 -17.43 1.09
N ALA A 306 9.90 -17.02 0.51
CA ALA A 306 8.92 -17.94 -0.06
C ALA A 306 9.40 -18.62 -1.36
N GLU A 307 10.38 -18.07 -2.05
CA GLU A 307 11.10 -18.72 -3.14
C GLU A 307 12.00 -19.85 -2.61
N GLN A 308 12.62 -19.66 -1.45
CA GLN A 308 13.46 -20.67 -0.79
C GLN A 308 12.62 -21.72 -0.06
N GLN A 309 11.61 -21.25 0.67
CA GLN A 309 10.73 -22.08 1.47
C GLN A 309 9.27 -21.62 1.29
N PRO A 310 8.49 -22.32 0.46
CA PRO A 310 7.10 -21.96 0.22
C PRO A 310 6.26 -21.87 1.49
N VAL A 311 5.42 -20.82 1.59
CA VAL A 311 4.52 -20.65 2.74
C VAL A 311 3.55 -21.83 2.81
N PRO A 312 3.49 -22.57 3.94
CA PRO A 312 2.54 -23.66 4.12
C PRO A 312 1.10 -23.23 3.88
N LYS A 313 0.30 -24.11 3.31
CA LYS A 313 -1.14 -23.88 3.12
C LYS A 313 -1.91 -24.47 4.29
N LYS A 314 -2.89 -23.73 4.79
CA LYS A 314 -3.87 -24.22 5.78
C LYS A 314 -4.89 -25.18 5.12
N LYS A 315 -5.65 -25.92 5.94
CA LYS A 315 -6.66 -26.89 5.45
C LYS A 315 -7.65 -26.29 4.42
N HIS A 316 -7.97 -25.02 4.52
CA HIS A 316 -8.83 -24.31 3.56
C HIS A 316 -8.08 -23.76 2.31
N GLY A 317 -6.86 -24.21 2.05
CA GLY A 317 -6.07 -23.87 0.84
C GLY A 317 -5.39 -22.51 0.83
N ARG A 318 -5.61 -21.62 1.80
CA ARG A 318 -4.95 -20.32 1.88
C ARG A 318 -3.58 -20.44 2.56
N PRO A 319 -2.59 -19.58 2.21
CA PRO A 319 -1.31 -19.52 2.89
C PRO A 319 -1.48 -19.30 4.40
N ALA A 320 -0.62 -19.93 5.21
CA ALA A 320 -0.64 -19.80 6.66
C ALA A 320 -0.30 -18.38 7.12
N TRP A 321 0.57 -17.71 6.39
CA TRP A 321 1.02 -16.32 6.64
C TRP A 321 0.97 -15.48 5.38
N SER A 322 0.78 -14.17 5.54
CA SER A 322 0.99 -13.21 4.45
C SER A 322 2.49 -13.06 4.14
N ARG A 323 2.83 -12.59 2.94
CA ARG A 323 4.23 -12.27 2.59
C ARG A 323 4.84 -11.28 3.57
N ALA A 324 4.09 -10.25 3.96
CA ALA A 324 4.53 -9.26 4.94
C ALA A 324 4.87 -9.90 6.29
N SER A 325 3.98 -10.73 6.87
CA SER A 325 4.25 -11.40 8.15
C SER A 325 5.43 -12.37 8.04
N TYR A 326 5.52 -13.11 6.92
CA TYR A 326 6.58 -14.09 6.69
C TYR A 326 7.96 -13.46 6.57
N GLY A 327 8.05 -12.27 5.93
CA GLY A 327 9.31 -11.54 5.83
C GLY A 327 9.66 -10.76 7.09
N ARG A 328 8.65 -10.27 7.83
CA ARG A 328 8.88 -9.54 9.08
C ARG A 328 9.65 -10.37 10.11
N GLU A 329 9.29 -11.63 10.29
CA GLU A 329 9.99 -12.52 11.23
C GLU A 329 11.50 -12.60 10.94
N LEU A 330 11.87 -12.79 9.67
CA LEU A 330 13.28 -12.83 9.26
C LEU A 330 13.96 -11.48 9.44
N LEU A 331 13.28 -10.41 9.07
CA LEU A 331 13.84 -9.06 9.17
C LEU A 331 14.10 -8.68 10.63
N CYS A 332 13.15 -8.97 11.54
CA CYS A 332 13.33 -8.75 12.97
C CYS A 332 14.44 -9.62 13.56
N ALA A 333 14.54 -10.88 13.16
CA ALA A 333 15.64 -11.76 13.57
C ALA A 333 17.00 -11.23 13.09
N ALA A 334 17.08 -10.77 11.85
CA ALA A 334 18.31 -10.19 11.30
C ALA A 334 18.76 -8.91 12.02
N LEU A 335 17.79 -8.05 12.36
CA LEU A 335 18.06 -6.83 13.12
C LEU A 335 18.56 -7.12 14.55
N ARG A 336 18.10 -8.22 15.18
CA ARG A 336 18.49 -8.59 16.56
C ARG A 336 19.78 -9.40 16.64
N TRP A 337 19.99 -10.35 15.73
CA TRP A 337 20.94 -11.43 15.92
C TRP A 337 21.99 -11.59 14.83
N GLY A 338 21.80 -10.96 13.65
CA GLY A 338 22.59 -11.36 12.50
C GLY A 338 23.07 -10.26 11.59
N ARG A 339 24.31 -9.74 11.79
CA ARG A 339 24.89 -8.74 10.87
C ARG A 339 24.91 -9.22 9.41
N THR A 340 25.39 -10.42 9.14
CA THR A 340 25.47 -10.98 7.77
C THR A 340 24.08 -11.13 7.16
N THR A 341 23.12 -11.67 7.91
CA THR A 341 21.72 -11.83 7.47
C THR A 341 21.04 -10.49 7.22
N PHE A 342 21.36 -9.47 8.01
CA PHE A 342 20.87 -8.12 7.77
C PHE A 342 21.27 -7.61 6.38
N TYR A 343 22.55 -7.71 6.01
CA TYR A 343 23.02 -7.26 4.71
C TYR A 343 22.37 -8.00 3.56
N THR A 344 22.15 -9.32 3.69
CA THR A 344 21.40 -10.09 2.70
C THR A 344 19.99 -9.54 2.50
N HIS A 345 19.27 -9.29 3.59
CA HIS A 345 17.91 -8.71 3.51
C HIS A 345 17.90 -7.24 3.06
N PHE A 346 18.98 -6.50 3.37
CA PHE A 346 19.13 -5.12 2.93
C PHE A 346 19.33 -5.02 1.41
N GLU A 347 20.10 -5.93 0.81
CA GLU A 347 20.28 -5.97 -0.65
C GLU A 347 18.96 -6.17 -1.41
N LEU A 348 17.98 -6.81 -0.78
CA LEU A 348 16.64 -6.95 -1.38
C LEU A 348 15.90 -5.61 -1.56
N LEU A 349 16.27 -4.56 -0.81
CA LEU A 349 15.75 -3.20 -1.05
C LEU A 349 16.36 -2.51 -2.27
N LYS A 350 17.37 -3.10 -2.88
CA LYS A 350 18.04 -2.56 -4.07
C LYS A 350 17.57 -3.23 -5.37
N SER A 351 16.72 -4.27 -5.26
CA SER A 351 16.23 -5.03 -6.40
C SER A 351 14.71 -4.96 -6.52
N PRO A 352 14.17 -4.86 -7.73
CA PRO A 352 12.72 -4.78 -7.93
C PRO A 352 12.00 -6.04 -7.42
N PHE A 353 10.72 -5.86 -7.10
CA PHE A 353 9.79 -6.96 -6.87
C PHE A 353 9.71 -7.86 -8.11
N SER A 354 9.41 -9.14 -7.89
CA SER A 354 9.14 -10.04 -9.00
C SER A 354 7.94 -9.54 -9.80
N ALA A 355 8.05 -9.55 -11.13
CA ALA A 355 6.92 -9.18 -11.99
C ALA A 355 5.71 -10.06 -11.63
N PRO A 356 4.48 -9.50 -11.58
CA PRO A 356 3.29 -10.30 -11.37
C PRO A 356 3.22 -11.39 -12.43
N GLY A 357 3.35 -12.66 -12.04
CA GLY A 357 3.29 -13.78 -12.98
C GLY A 357 1.96 -13.70 -13.72
N ARG A 358 1.98 -13.79 -15.07
CA ARG A 358 0.78 -14.01 -15.86
C ARG A 358 0.17 -15.34 -15.41
N LYS A 359 -0.74 -15.31 -14.44
CA LYS A 359 -1.61 -16.46 -14.18
C LYS A 359 -2.46 -16.63 -15.43
N LYS A 360 -2.27 -17.75 -16.15
CA LYS A 360 -3.23 -18.18 -17.16
C LYS A 360 -4.59 -18.10 -16.50
N SER A 361 -5.52 -17.38 -17.11
CA SER A 361 -6.90 -17.26 -16.69
C SER A 361 -7.51 -18.65 -16.56
N GLN A 362 -7.54 -19.20 -15.35
CA GLN A 362 -8.44 -20.30 -15.05
C GLN A 362 -9.82 -19.69 -14.85
N PRO A 363 -10.89 -20.34 -15.38
CA PRO A 363 -12.25 -19.88 -15.17
C PRO A 363 -12.50 -19.76 -13.67
N VAL A 364 -12.97 -18.61 -13.28
CA VAL A 364 -13.22 -18.23 -11.92
C VAL A 364 -14.42 -19.02 -11.41
N ARG A 365 -14.17 -20.05 -10.59
CA ARG A 365 -15.20 -20.62 -9.70
C ARG A 365 -15.17 -19.79 -8.40
N TYR A 366 -16.29 -19.17 -8.08
CA TYR A 366 -16.56 -18.53 -6.79
C TYR A 366 -16.91 -19.59 -5.74
#